data_de8628f252432544060304bfca0d027c
#
_entry.id   de8628f252432544060304bfca0d027c
#
_cell.length_a   1.000
_cell.length_b   1.000
_cell.length_c   1.000
_cell.angle_alpha   90.00
_cell.angle_beta   90.00
_cell.angle_gamma   90.00
#
_symmetry.space_group_name_H-M   'P 1'
#
loop_
_entity.id
_entity.type
_entity.pdbx_description
1 polymer ?
#
loop_
_entity_poly.entity_id
_entity_poly.type
_entity_poly.pdbx_seq_one_letter_code
_entity_poly.pdbx_strand_id
1 'polypeptide(L)'
;MRKKLIINIGRQIGSGGRIIAKLLAEEFDCKFYDREILNLAAKESGFSEKFFEQNDEQKGFLKTHFNIRLPLLADSDFYKSNFSQESLYQFQSDAIRDVAKQNDRCVFVGRTADYILRDNPNCVNVFITSPMQTRIANVCERRGCTEAEARKLIENGESERAKYYNYYTAKTWGHAESYDLCIDASILGLEGTKDLIADFIRRRV
;
A
#
# COMPACT_ATOMS: atom_id res chain seq x y z
N MET A 1 -5.12 4.41 -28.86
CA MET A 1 -4.40 4.66 -27.58
C MET A 1 -5.18 3.99 -26.46
N ARG A 2 -4.52 3.21 -25.60
CA ARG A 2 -5.18 2.63 -24.43
C ARG A 2 -5.52 3.76 -23.44
N LYS A 3 -6.73 3.76 -22.86
CA LYS A 3 -7.13 4.76 -21.87
C LYS A 3 -6.26 4.63 -20.61
N LYS A 4 -5.94 5.76 -20.01
CA LYS A 4 -5.22 5.82 -18.73
C LYS A 4 -6.05 5.19 -17.61
N LEU A 5 -5.44 4.35 -16.78
CA LEU A 5 -6.09 3.67 -15.67
C LEU A 5 -5.16 3.57 -14.47
N ILE A 6 -5.61 4.06 -13.34
CA ILE A 6 -4.91 3.94 -12.06
C ILE A 6 -5.84 3.26 -11.06
N ILE A 7 -5.40 2.15 -10.50
CA ILE A 7 -6.16 1.39 -9.50
C ILE A 7 -5.46 1.52 -8.15
N ASN A 8 -6.14 2.11 -7.17
CA ASN A 8 -5.64 2.23 -5.81
C ASN A 8 -6.35 1.21 -4.92
N ILE A 9 -5.57 0.32 -4.30
CA ILE A 9 -6.10 -0.77 -3.44
C ILE A 9 -5.75 -0.50 -1.97
N GLY A 10 -6.75 -0.02 -1.22
CA GLY A 10 -6.77 -0.10 0.24
C GLY A 10 -7.15 -1.52 0.69
N ARG A 11 -6.64 -2.00 1.83
CA ARG A 11 -6.92 -3.39 2.26
C ARG A 11 -6.62 -3.62 3.72
N GLN A 12 -7.40 -4.49 4.33
CA GLN A 12 -7.10 -5.04 5.65
C GLN A 12 -6.01 -6.11 5.58
N ILE A 13 -5.33 -6.37 6.71
CA ILE A 13 -4.33 -7.45 6.81
C ILE A 13 -5.06 -8.79 6.79
N GLY A 14 -4.61 -9.71 5.94
CA GLY A 14 -5.22 -11.02 5.79
C GLY A 14 -6.44 -11.07 4.86
N SER A 15 -6.93 -9.94 4.32
CA SER A 15 -8.08 -9.92 3.40
C SER A 15 -7.81 -10.44 1.98
N GLY A 16 -6.58 -10.81 1.64
CA GLY A 16 -6.23 -11.18 0.26
C GLY A 16 -6.00 -10.00 -0.69
N GLY A 17 -6.23 -8.76 -0.26
CA GLY A 17 -6.23 -7.58 -1.13
C GLY A 17 -4.93 -7.35 -1.90
N ARG A 18 -3.76 -7.81 -1.40
CA ARG A 18 -2.50 -7.73 -2.17
C ARG A 18 -2.47 -8.71 -3.34
N ILE A 19 -3.06 -9.89 -3.16
CA ILE A 19 -3.15 -10.90 -4.22
C ILE A 19 -4.11 -10.41 -5.29
N ILE A 20 -5.30 -9.95 -4.89
CA ILE A 20 -6.30 -9.37 -5.79
C ILE A 20 -5.71 -8.20 -6.60
N ALA A 21 -4.94 -7.32 -5.94
CA ALA A 21 -4.26 -6.21 -6.62
C ALA A 21 -3.27 -6.68 -7.70
N LYS A 22 -2.56 -7.78 -7.49
CA LYS A 22 -1.67 -8.38 -8.50
C LYS A 22 -2.47 -8.96 -9.67
N LEU A 23 -3.53 -9.71 -9.39
CA LEU A 23 -4.41 -10.25 -10.42
C LEU A 23 -5.04 -9.15 -11.28
N LEU A 24 -5.46 -8.04 -10.68
CA LEU A 24 -5.94 -6.87 -11.41
C LEU A 24 -4.83 -6.23 -12.26
N ALA A 25 -3.60 -6.17 -11.75
CA ALA A 25 -2.48 -5.64 -12.51
C ALA A 25 -2.18 -6.48 -13.76
N GLU A 26 -2.23 -7.80 -13.63
CA GLU A 26 -2.07 -8.74 -14.75
C GLU A 26 -3.22 -8.60 -15.75
N GLU A 27 -4.48 -8.57 -15.30
CA GLU A 27 -5.66 -8.49 -16.16
C GLU A 27 -5.73 -7.19 -16.97
N PHE A 28 -5.35 -6.08 -16.36
CA PHE A 28 -5.38 -4.77 -17.01
C PHE A 28 -4.04 -4.34 -17.64
N ASP A 29 -3.02 -5.20 -17.64
CA ASP A 29 -1.67 -4.88 -18.10
C ASP A 29 -1.16 -3.58 -17.44
N CYS A 30 -1.24 -3.55 -16.11
CA CYS A 30 -0.82 -2.45 -15.27
C CYS A 30 0.51 -2.74 -14.59
N LYS A 31 1.37 -1.73 -14.45
CA LYS A 31 2.52 -1.81 -13.56
C LYS A 31 2.05 -1.87 -12.11
N PHE A 32 2.61 -2.80 -11.34
CA PHE A 32 2.24 -3.04 -9.94
C PHE A 32 3.23 -2.38 -8.99
N TYR A 33 2.69 -1.58 -8.06
CA TYR A 33 3.47 -0.84 -7.07
C TYR A 33 2.95 -1.11 -5.65
N ASP A 34 3.77 -1.77 -4.83
CA ASP A 34 3.50 -1.98 -3.40
C ASP A 34 4.64 -1.34 -2.58
N ARG A 35 5.59 -2.13 -2.11
CA ARG A 35 6.73 -1.65 -1.31
C ARG A 35 7.78 -0.93 -2.14
N GLU A 36 7.82 -1.22 -3.42
CA GLU A 36 8.81 -0.72 -4.36
C GLU A 36 8.74 0.80 -4.56
N ILE A 37 7.58 1.42 -4.27
CA ILE A 37 7.41 2.88 -4.39
C ILE A 37 8.45 3.65 -3.57
N LEU A 38 8.77 3.17 -2.36
CA LEU A 38 9.79 3.81 -1.53
C LEU A 38 11.19 3.67 -2.11
N ASN A 39 11.48 2.49 -2.68
CA ASN A 39 12.76 2.26 -3.35
C ASN A 39 12.88 3.11 -4.62
N LEU A 40 11.77 3.31 -5.33
CA LEU A 40 11.72 4.17 -6.50
C LEU A 40 11.94 5.64 -6.09
N ALA A 41 11.23 6.12 -5.08
CA ALA A 41 11.39 7.45 -4.52
C ALA A 41 12.83 7.72 -4.09
N ALA A 42 13.46 6.76 -3.41
CA ALA A 42 14.85 6.87 -2.99
C ALA A 42 15.82 6.93 -4.15
N LYS A 43 15.58 6.19 -5.24
CA LYS A 43 16.42 6.19 -6.43
C LYS A 43 16.30 7.48 -7.24
N GLU A 44 15.08 7.96 -7.45
CA GLU A 44 14.83 9.14 -8.30
C GLU A 44 15.20 10.46 -7.62
N SER A 45 15.11 10.52 -6.29
CA SER A 45 15.49 11.70 -5.52
C SER A 45 17.01 11.90 -5.39
N GLY A 46 17.83 11.00 -5.92
CA GLY A 46 19.29 11.03 -5.72
C GLY A 46 19.73 10.75 -4.27
N PHE A 47 18.78 10.44 -3.40
CA PHE A 47 19.00 10.03 -2.00
C PHE A 47 19.24 8.53 -1.84
N SER A 48 19.78 7.85 -2.90
CA SER A 48 19.87 6.40 -2.94
C SER A 48 20.53 5.82 -1.67
N GLU A 49 21.50 5.23 -1.52
CA GLU A 49 22.00 4.45 -0.38
C GLU A 49 22.25 5.25 0.90
N LYS A 50 22.67 6.52 0.81
CA LYS A 50 23.02 7.36 1.99
C LYS A 50 21.83 7.67 2.91
N PHE A 51 20.61 7.81 2.37
CA PHE A 51 19.41 8.08 3.16
C PHE A 51 19.03 6.89 4.05
N PHE A 52 19.13 5.67 3.53
CA PHE A 52 18.83 4.44 4.27
C PHE A 52 19.93 4.03 5.24
N GLU A 53 21.18 4.43 4.98
CA GLU A 53 22.32 4.15 5.84
C GLU A 53 22.34 5.00 7.13
N GLN A 54 21.70 6.15 7.12
CA GLN A 54 21.94 7.20 8.11
C GLN A 54 20.89 7.33 9.24
N ASN A 55 19.78 6.57 9.20
CA ASN A 55 18.70 6.71 10.19
C ASN A 55 18.32 5.42 10.90
N ASP A 56 18.95 5.11 12.04
CA ASP A 56 18.60 3.93 12.85
C ASP A 56 17.17 4.00 13.43
N GLU A 57 16.66 5.17 13.80
CA GLU A 57 15.28 5.36 14.24
C GLU A 57 14.30 5.17 13.08
N GLN A 58 14.64 5.64 11.89
CA GLN A 58 13.84 5.44 10.68
C GLN A 58 13.95 4.02 10.13
N LYS A 59 15.08 3.31 10.34
CA LYS A 59 15.16 1.87 10.09
C LYS A 59 14.13 1.10 10.91
N GLY A 60 13.92 1.48 12.18
CA GLY A 60 12.85 0.94 13.03
C GLY A 60 11.47 1.22 12.47
N PHE A 61 11.18 2.45 12.08
CA PHE A 61 9.93 2.86 11.46
C PHE A 61 9.69 2.17 10.12
N LEU A 62 10.67 2.19 9.22
CA LEU A 62 10.61 1.51 7.92
C LEU A 62 10.48 0.00 8.08
N LYS A 63 11.21 -0.63 9.01
CA LYS A 63 11.12 -2.04 9.31
C LYS A 63 9.76 -2.42 9.88
N THR A 64 9.20 -1.61 10.75
CA THR A 64 7.91 -1.86 11.42
C THR A 64 6.73 -1.54 10.51
N HIS A 65 6.75 -0.41 9.81
CA HIS A 65 5.62 0.06 9.01
C HIS A 65 5.62 -0.44 7.57
N PHE A 66 6.82 -0.63 7.00
CA PHE A 66 6.97 -1.02 5.60
C PHE A 66 7.52 -2.44 5.42
N ASN A 67 7.95 -3.10 6.51
CA ASN A 67 8.53 -4.46 6.49
C ASN A 67 9.66 -4.61 5.43
N ILE A 68 10.52 -3.58 5.32
CA ILE A 68 11.70 -3.58 4.46
C ILE A 68 12.84 -4.22 5.24
N ARG A 69 13.38 -5.34 4.77
CA ARG A 69 14.68 -5.85 5.22
C ARG A 69 15.78 -5.09 4.50
N LEU A 70 16.43 -4.18 5.22
CA LEU A 70 17.65 -3.54 4.75
C LEU A 70 18.84 -4.48 4.94
N PRO A 71 19.79 -4.55 3.99
CA PRO A 71 21.08 -5.20 4.24
C PRO A 71 21.80 -4.54 5.41
N LEU A 72 22.45 -5.33 6.22
CA LEU A 72 23.21 -4.93 7.40
C LEU A 72 24.44 -4.11 6.96
N LEU A 73 24.45 -2.81 7.22
CA LEU A 73 25.68 -2.01 7.20
C LEU A 73 25.76 -1.19 8.48
N ALA A 74 26.87 -1.34 9.17
CA ALA A 74 27.15 -0.75 10.47
C ALA A 74 27.83 0.62 10.34
N ASP A 75 27.62 1.43 11.39
CA ASP A 75 28.37 2.60 11.82
C ASP A 75 28.46 3.84 10.91
N SER A 76 27.79 4.90 11.35
CA SER A 76 28.41 6.21 11.58
C SER A 76 27.45 7.23 12.24
N ASP A 77 27.92 7.84 13.32
CA ASP A 77 27.25 8.80 14.21
C ASP A 77 26.95 10.20 13.59
N PHE A 78 27.07 10.38 12.29
CA PHE A 78 27.13 11.74 11.71
C PHE A 78 25.77 12.32 11.21
N TYR A 79 24.65 11.55 11.21
CA TYR A 79 23.38 12.04 10.65
C TYR A 79 22.16 11.85 11.57
N LYS A 80 22.30 12.29 12.80
CA LYS A 80 21.18 12.31 13.79
C LYS A 80 20.22 13.48 13.64
N SER A 81 20.09 14.11 12.51
CA SER A 81 19.13 15.21 12.43
C SER A 81 18.54 15.37 11.02
N ASN A 82 17.24 15.58 10.98
CA ASN A 82 16.44 16.35 10.02
C ASN A 82 15.66 15.68 8.89
N PHE A 83 15.42 14.36 8.92
CA PHE A 83 14.32 13.87 8.06
C PHE A 83 13.13 13.49 8.93
N SER A 84 12.12 14.34 8.93
CA SER A 84 10.86 14.09 9.61
C SER A 84 10.03 13.03 8.86
N GLN A 85 9.03 12.47 9.55
CA GLN A 85 8.05 11.57 8.92
C GLN A 85 7.35 12.26 7.75
N GLU A 86 7.20 13.57 7.82
CA GLU A 86 6.63 14.44 6.78
C GLU A 86 7.48 14.46 5.52
N SER A 87 8.80 14.55 5.65
CA SER A 87 9.72 14.50 4.50
C SER A 87 9.62 13.16 3.78
N LEU A 88 9.58 12.05 4.53
CA LEU A 88 9.41 10.71 3.96
C LEU A 88 8.07 10.56 3.24
N TYR A 89 7.00 11.10 3.83
CA TYR A 89 5.68 11.11 3.18
C TYR A 89 5.69 11.95 1.90
N GLN A 90 6.36 13.10 1.90
CA GLN A 90 6.47 13.95 0.72
C GLN A 90 7.20 13.24 -0.42
N PHE A 91 8.36 12.62 -0.16
CA PHE A 91 9.07 11.82 -1.17
C PHE A 91 8.22 10.70 -1.74
N GLN A 92 7.52 9.96 -0.88
CA GLN A 92 6.60 8.91 -1.32
C GLN A 92 5.48 9.48 -2.20
N SER A 93 4.93 10.63 -1.81
CA SER A 93 3.85 11.29 -2.56
C SER A 93 4.31 11.74 -3.94
N ASP A 94 5.51 12.31 -4.01
CA ASP A 94 6.08 12.77 -5.28
C ASP A 94 6.39 11.59 -6.21
N ALA A 95 6.96 10.50 -5.69
CA ALA A 95 7.18 9.28 -6.46
C ALA A 95 5.88 8.68 -7.00
N ILE A 96 4.80 8.64 -6.19
CA ILE A 96 3.49 8.16 -6.65
C ILE A 96 2.95 9.05 -7.78
N ARG A 97 3.06 10.38 -7.66
CA ARG A 97 2.64 11.32 -8.70
C ARG A 97 3.44 11.15 -9.99
N ASP A 98 4.75 10.98 -9.88
CA ASP A 98 5.64 10.84 -11.04
C ASP A 98 5.42 9.50 -11.75
N VAL A 99 5.29 8.41 -11.01
CA VAL A 99 4.91 7.10 -11.57
C VAL A 99 3.57 7.20 -12.31
N ALA A 100 2.58 7.85 -11.70
CA ALA A 100 1.25 8.02 -12.30
C ALA A 100 1.25 8.93 -13.54
N LYS A 101 2.22 9.87 -13.66
CA LYS A 101 2.42 10.69 -14.86
C LYS A 101 3.09 9.91 -15.98
N GLN A 102 4.15 9.16 -15.65
CA GLN A 102 5.00 8.47 -16.62
C GLN A 102 4.38 7.17 -17.16
N ASN A 103 3.40 6.60 -16.45
CA ASN A 103 2.78 5.33 -16.84
C ASN A 103 1.26 5.50 -17.02
N ASP A 104 0.76 4.97 -18.12
CA ASP A 104 -0.67 5.05 -18.42
C ASP A 104 -1.50 4.09 -17.55
N ARG A 105 -0.91 3.01 -17.04
CA ARG A 105 -1.63 1.97 -16.30
C ARG A 105 -0.85 1.51 -15.08
N CYS A 106 -1.43 1.76 -13.89
CA CYS A 106 -0.78 1.47 -12.61
C CYS A 106 -1.75 0.87 -11.60
N VAL A 107 -1.26 -0.04 -10.77
CA VAL A 107 -1.92 -0.50 -9.54
C VAL A 107 -1.05 -0.11 -8.35
N PHE A 108 -1.58 0.69 -7.45
CA PHE A 108 -0.94 1.07 -6.19
C PHE A 108 -1.61 0.35 -5.01
N VAL A 109 -0.80 -0.17 -4.08
CA VAL A 109 -1.30 -0.92 -2.93
C VAL A 109 -1.02 -0.18 -1.63
N GLY A 110 -2.01 0.55 -1.14
CA GLY A 110 -1.94 1.40 0.06
C GLY A 110 -1.15 2.69 -0.17
N ARG A 111 -0.39 3.12 0.85
CA ARG A 111 0.47 4.33 0.79
C ARG A 111 -0.27 5.64 0.55
N THR A 112 -1.53 5.69 0.95
CA THR A 112 -2.39 6.85 0.71
C THR A 112 -2.48 7.27 -0.77
N ALA A 113 -2.22 6.34 -1.71
CA ALA A 113 -2.22 6.64 -3.14
C ALA A 113 -3.59 7.18 -3.62
N ASP A 114 -4.67 6.68 -3.04
CA ASP A 114 -6.04 7.17 -3.22
C ASP A 114 -6.17 8.67 -2.89
N TYR A 115 -5.52 9.13 -1.83
CA TYR A 115 -5.52 10.53 -1.43
C TYR A 115 -4.52 11.38 -2.22
N ILE A 116 -3.32 10.86 -2.47
CA ILE A 116 -2.27 11.55 -3.24
C ILE A 116 -2.75 11.84 -4.66
N LEU A 117 -3.51 10.92 -5.26
CA LEU A 117 -4.01 11.00 -6.63
C LEU A 117 -5.51 11.38 -6.73
N ARG A 118 -6.10 11.93 -5.67
CA ARG A 118 -7.55 12.24 -5.57
C ARG A 118 -8.09 13.13 -6.68
N ASP A 119 -7.23 13.99 -7.21
CA ASP A 119 -7.60 14.93 -8.28
C ASP A 119 -7.42 14.33 -9.69
N ASN A 120 -7.00 13.07 -9.79
CA ASN A 120 -6.82 12.38 -11.06
C ASN A 120 -8.09 11.60 -11.44
N PRO A 121 -8.81 11.98 -12.52
CA PRO A 121 -10.09 11.37 -12.88
C PRO A 121 -9.97 9.91 -13.36
N ASN A 122 -8.75 9.45 -13.67
CA ASN A 122 -8.50 8.08 -14.11
C ASN A 122 -8.25 7.10 -12.95
N CYS A 123 -8.40 7.56 -11.70
CA CYS A 123 -8.24 6.71 -10.52
C CYS A 123 -9.52 5.95 -10.20
N VAL A 124 -9.34 4.68 -9.84
CA VAL A 124 -10.37 3.84 -9.21
C VAL A 124 -9.85 3.41 -7.85
N ASN A 125 -10.57 3.80 -6.79
CA ASN A 125 -10.18 3.55 -5.41
C ASN A 125 -11.02 2.40 -4.84
N VAL A 126 -10.39 1.30 -4.48
CA VAL A 126 -11.05 0.10 -3.94
C VAL A 126 -10.51 -0.20 -2.56
N PHE A 127 -11.40 -0.55 -1.63
CA PHE A 127 -11.02 -1.06 -0.32
C PHE A 127 -11.46 -2.52 -0.15
N ILE A 128 -10.51 -3.40 0.19
CA ILE A 128 -10.74 -4.83 0.33
C ILE A 128 -10.70 -5.21 1.80
N THR A 129 -11.81 -5.71 2.30
CA THR A 129 -12.01 -6.17 3.67
C THR A 129 -12.24 -7.68 3.71
N SER A 130 -12.28 -8.25 4.90
CA SER A 130 -12.71 -9.61 5.18
C SER A 130 -12.99 -9.77 6.68
N PRO A 131 -13.86 -10.67 7.12
CA PRO A 131 -14.12 -10.95 8.54
C PRO A 131 -12.84 -11.32 9.29
N MET A 132 -12.74 -10.92 10.55
CA MET A 132 -11.55 -11.13 11.38
C MET A 132 -11.12 -12.60 11.41
N GLN A 133 -12.05 -13.54 11.50
CA GLN A 133 -11.73 -14.97 11.56
C GLN A 133 -11.08 -15.48 10.27
N THR A 134 -11.60 -15.08 9.13
CA THR A 134 -11.01 -15.39 7.81
C THR A 134 -9.60 -14.80 7.69
N ARG A 135 -9.41 -13.57 8.14
CA ARG A 135 -8.10 -12.89 8.10
C ARG A 135 -7.07 -13.57 9.01
N ILE A 136 -7.50 -14.03 10.19
CA ILE A 136 -6.65 -14.80 11.11
C ILE A 136 -6.21 -16.11 10.42
N ALA A 137 -7.14 -16.87 9.86
CA ALA A 137 -6.83 -18.12 9.16
C ALA A 137 -5.81 -17.89 8.04
N ASN A 138 -6.03 -16.88 7.19
CA ASN A 138 -5.12 -16.52 6.10
C ASN A 138 -3.72 -16.09 6.59
N VAL A 139 -3.64 -15.44 7.75
CA VAL A 139 -2.35 -15.03 8.33
C VAL A 139 -1.63 -16.23 8.95
N CYS A 140 -2.35 -17.12 9.65
CA CYS A 140 -1.79 -18.36 10.20
C CYS A 140 -1.20 -19.23 9.09
N GLU A 141 -1.96 -19.49 8.03
CA GLU A 141 -1.52 -20.29 6.89
C GLU A 141 -0.24 -19.70 6.24
N ARG A 142 -0.23 -18.40 6.00
CA ARG A 142 0.90 -17.74 5.33
C ARG A 142 2.15 -17.64 6.19
N ARG A 143 2.01 -17.53 7.53
CA ARG A 143 3.12 -17.26 8.45
C ARG A 143 3.52 -18.44 9.32
N GLY A 144 2.72 -19.49 9.37
CA GLY A 144 2.94 -20.61 10.27
C GLY A 144 2.84 -20.23 11.76
N CYS A 145 1.93 -19.31 12.12
CA CYS A 145 1.78 -18.81 13.48
C CYS A 145 0.43 -19.22 14.11
N THR A 146 0.30 -19.07 15.41
CA THR A 146 -0.95 -19.34 16.15
C THR A 146 -2.01 -18.27 15.86
N GLU A 147 -3.28 -18.57 16.12
CA GLU A 147 -4.39 -17.62 15.98
C GLU A 147 -4.21 -16.36 16.86
N ALA A 148 -3.70 -16.54 18.09
CA ALA A 148 -3.44 -15.42 18.98
C ALA A 148 -2.36 -14.47 18.45
N GLU A 149 -1.28 -15.01 17.89
CA GLU A 149 -0.23 -14.23 17.25
C GLU A 149 -0.74 -13.54 15.98
N ALA A 150 -1.52 -14.25 15.15
CA ALA A 150 -2.13 -13.71 13.96
C ALA A 150 -3.07 -12.53 14.28
N ARG A 151 -3.94 -12.68 15.30
CA ARG A 151 -4.84 -11.63 15.78
C ARG A 151 -4.06 -10.39 16.21
N LYS A 152 -3.08 -10.56 17.08
CA LYS A 152 -2.22 -9.46 17.56
C LYS A 152 -1.52 -8.73 16.41
N LEU A 153 -1.02 -9.49 15.43
CA LEU A 153 -0.38 -8.94 14.24
C LEU A 153 -1.36 -8.12 13.39
N ILE A 154 -2.59 -8.61 13.22
CA ILE A 154 -3.64 -7.91 12.46
C ILE A 154 -4.00 -6.62 13.18
N GLU A 155 -4.35 -6.68 14.46
CA GLU A 155 -4.80 -5.52 15.24
C GLU A 155 -3.73 -4.42 15.30
N ASN A 156 -2.48 -4.79 15.62
CA ASN A 156 -1.38 -3.84 15.65
C ASN A 156 -1.11 -3.21 14.28
N GLY A 157 -1.02 -4.05 13.25
CA GLY A 157 -0.70 -3.57 11.91
C GLY A 157 -1.81 -2.74 11.28
N GLU A 158 -3.09 -2.99 11.63
CA GLU A 158 -4.21 -2.16 11.17
C GLU A 158 -4.27 -0.84 11.94
N SER A 159 -4.02 -0.85 13.25
CA SER A 159 -3.88 0.37 14.04
C SER A 159 -2.82 1.29 13.45
N GLU A 160 -1.66 0.77 13.09
CA GLU A 160 -0.59 1.56 12.48
C GLU A 160 -0.98 2.09 11.09
N ARG A 161 -1.67 1.28 10.27
CA ARG A 161 -2.17 1.75 8.95
C ARG A 161 -3.21 2.84 9.11
N ALA A 162 -4.13 2.68 10.04
CA ALA A 162 -5.17 3.67 10.32
C ALA A 162 -4.54 4.99 10.82
N LYS A 163 -3.62 4.92 11.79
CA LYS A 163 -2.89 6.11 12.28
C LYS A 163 -2.20 6.86 11.14
N TYR A 164 -1.43 6.14 10.32
CA TYR A 164 -0.72 6.71 9.19
C TYR A 164 -1.68 7.36 8.18
N TYR A 165 -2.71 6.62 7.75
CA TYR A 165 -3.68 7.13 6.78
C TYR A 165 -4.43 8.34 7.31
N ASN A 166 -4.98 8.24 8.53
CA ASN A 166 -5.78 9.31 9.12
C ASN A 166 -4.95 10.59 9.34
N TYR A 167 -3.69 10.46 9.75
CA TYR A 167 -2.80 11.59 9.96
C TYR A 167 -2.54 12.37 8.66
N TYR A 168 -2.17 11.69 7.58
CA TYR A 168 -1.81 12.36 6.33
C TYR A 168 -2.99 12.76 5.45
N THR A 169 -4.15 12.15 5.63
CA THR A 169 -5.31 12.40 4.77
C THR A 169 -6.42 13.19 5.44
N ALA A 170 -6.40 13.30 6.77
CA ALA A 170 -7.51 13.79 7.59
C ALA A 170 -8.83 13.02 7.36
N LYS A 171 -8.76 11.79 6.81
CA LYS A 171 -9.87 10.88 6.57
C LYS A 171 -9.76 9.66 7.48
N THR A 172 -10.82 8.87 7.58
CA THR A 172 -10.82 7.61 8.32
C THR A 172 -10.45 6.45 7.40
N TRP A 173 -9.40 5.71 7.75
CA TRP A 173 -8.96 4.53 6.99
C TRP A 173 -10.07 3.47 6.90
N GLY A 174 -10.33 2.97 5.69
CA GLY A 174 -11.35 1.96 5.43
C GLY A 174 -12.80 2.48 5.47
N HIS A 175 -13.00 3.79 5.65
CA HIS A 175 -14.34 4.38 5.60
C HIS A 175 -14.85 4.44 4.16
N ALA A 176 -16.08 3.97 3.92
CA ALA A 176 -16.63 3.79 2.58
C ALA A 176 -16.60 5.06 1.71
N GLU A 177 -16.79 6.24 2.29
CA GLU A 177 -16.75 7.52 1.56
C GLU A 177 -15.41 7.86 0.89
N SER A 178 -14.34 7.16 1.28
CA SER A 178 -13.00 7.38 0.71
C SER A 178 -12.71 6.51 -0.52
N TYR A 179 -13.63 5.61 -0.87
CA TYR A 179 -13.41 4.62 -1.93
C TYR A 179 -14.59 4.55 -2.87
N ASP A 180 -14.32 4.20 -4.13
CA ASP A 180 -15.37 3.99 -5.15
C ASP A 180 -16.08 2.63 -4.95
N LEU A 181 -15.37 1.66 -4.36
CA LEU A 181 -15.88 0.33 -4.06
C LEU A 181 -15.25 -0.20 -2.77
N CYS A 182 -16.09 -0.66 -1.83
CA CYS A 182 -15.66 -1.44 -0.68
C CYS A 182 -16.23 -2.85 -0.79
N ILE A 183 -15.38 -3.88 -0.63
CA ILE A 183 -15.80 -5.27 -0.86
C ILE A 183 -15.21 -6.23 0.17
N ASP A 184 -16.05 -7.16 0.64
CA ASP A 184 -15.62 -8.31 1.44
C ASP A 184 -15.20 -9.46 0.52
N ALA A 185 -13.90 -9.74 0.49
CA ALA A 185 -13.32 -10.76 -0.36
C ALA A 185 -13.61 -12.20 0.10
N SER A 186 -14.14 -12.39 1.33
CA SER A 186 -14.47 -13.74 1.82
C SER A 186 -15.69 -14.34 1.14
N ILE A 187 -16.56 -13.49 0.55
CA ILE A 187 -17.82 -13.93 -0.06
C ILE A 187 -17.58 -14.60 -1.41
N LEU A 188 -16.75 -14.01 -2.24
CA LEU A 188 -16.49 -14.47 -3.62
C LEU A 188 -15.13 -15.14 -3.78
N GLY A 189 -14.31 -15.16 -2.73
CA GLY A 189 -12.91 -15.59 -2.83
C GLY A 189 -12.05 -14.60 -3.66
N LEU A 190 -10.79 -14.95 -3.89
CA LEU A 190 -9.84 -14.05 -4.53
C LEU A 190 -10.20 -13.76 -5.99
N GLU A 191 -10.47 -14.81 -6.77
CA GLU A 191 -10.78 -14.68 -8.19
C GLU A 191 -12.12 -14.00 -8.43
N GLY A 192 -13.19 -14.43 -7.76
CA GLY A 192 -14.51 -13.80 -7.91
C GLY A 192 -14.53 -12.34 -7.47
N THR A 193 -13.76 -11.99 -6.43
CA THR A 193 -13.59 -10.61 -6.00
C THR A 193 -12.84 -9.79 -7.05
N LYS A 194 -11.76 -10.35 -7.63
CA LYS A 194 -11.02 -9.73 -8.72
C LYS A 194 -11.93 -9.50 -9.94
N ASP A 195 -12.76 -10.50 -10.32
CA ASP A 195 -13.68 -10.40 -11.47
C ASP A 195 -14.72 -9.29 -11.26
N LEU A 196 -15.31 -9.20 -10.07
CA LEU A 196 -16.27 -8.14 -9.73
C LEU A 196 -15.63 -6.76 -9.79
N ILE A 197 -14.43 -6.60 -9.25
CA ILE A 197 -13.69 -5.33 -9.31
C ILE A 197 -13.35 -4.99 -10.76
N ALA A 198 -12.94 -5.98 -11.55
CA ALA A 198 -12.62 -5.77 -12.96
C ALA A 198 -13.85 -5.33 -13.77
N ASP A 199 -15.02 -5.93 -13.53
CA ASP A 199 -16.28 -5.49 -14.17
C ASP A 199 -16.66 -4.07 -13.79
N PHE A 200 -16.54 -3.72 -12.49
CA PHE A 200 -16.73 -2.36 -12.02
C PHE A 200 -15.81 -1.36 -12.73
N ILE A 201 -14.51 -1.67 -12.84
CA ILE A 201 -13.53 -0.83 -13.54
C ILE A 201 -13.91 -0.64 -15.01
N ARG A 202 -14.28 -1.73 -15.72
CA ARG A 202 -14.66 -1.66 -17.15
C ARG A 202 -15.88 -0.77 -17.41
N ARG A 203 -16.81 -0.71 -16.46
CA ARG A 203 -18.01 0.14 -16.57
C ARG A 203 -17.73 1.61 -16.27
N ARG A 204 -16.68 1.89 -15.50
CA ARG A 204 -16.31 3.25 -15.10
C ARG A 204 -15.40 3.96 -16.10
N VAL A 205 -14.52 3.22 -16.82
CA VAL A 205 -13.52 3.73 -17.77
C VAL A 205 -13.87 3.34 -19.19
#